data_07628732ced8b714fa6862c47f68bcd8
#
_entry.id   07628732ced8b714fa6862c47f68bcd8
#
_cell.length_a   1.000
_cell.length_b   1.000
_cell.length_c   1.000
_cell.angle_alpha   90.00
_cell.angle_beta   90.00
_cell.angle_gamma   90.00
#
_symmetry.space_group_name_H-M   'P 1'
#
loop_
_entity.id
_entity.type
_entity.pdbx_description
1 polymer ?
#
loop_
_entity_poly.entity_id
_entity_poly.type
_entity_poly.pdbx_seq_one_letter_code
_entity_poly.pdbx_strand_id
1 'polypeptide(L)'
;METSDIYPGRQDASDRGLMVARARRKSTGMHRHFRRTLSVLVGAVLLAGGSVALLLGISWVRSEAAVGVVQAQVEALRNGEIEQAYALFSSEYQAGVSLPMFQRWLRRERRLSHVEHIEFWGRSVWGRTALLWGSFGDELGHSYSVRYLLIREKGSWRIDSLNLAEEIPERTPEKGRLLYI
;
A
#
# COMPACT_ATOMS: atom_id res chain seq x y z
N MET A 1 86.12 14.23 -57.97
CA MET A 1 86.63 13.17 -57.16
C MET A 1 85.70 13.16 -55.95
N GLU A 2 84.78 12.33 -56.08
CA GLU A 2 84.36 11.09 -55.38
C GLU A 2 83.58 11.44 -54.08
N THR A 3 82.32 11.52 -54.20
CA THR A 3 81.22 10.54 -53.94
C THR A 3 81.34 9.74 -52.65
N SER A 4 80.47 9.90 -51.83
CA SER A 4 79.84 8.74 -51.09
C SER A 4 78.53 9.13 -50.51
N ASP A 5 77.47 8.60 -51.12
CA ASP A 5 76.10 8.48 -50.51
C ASP A 5 76.14 7.64 -49.22
N ILE A 6 75.57 8.14 -48.22
CA ILE A 6 75.17 7.30 -47.05
C ILE A 6 73.64 7.50 -46.78
N TYR A 7 72.91 6.52 -47.20
CA TYR A 7 71.50 6.31 -46.86
C TYR A 7 71.38 5.95 -45.36
N PRO A 8 70.51 6.59 -44.60
CA PRO A 8 70.02 6.02 -43.43
C PRO A 8 68.56 5.62 -43.68
N GLY A 9 68.34 4.38 -43.97
CA GLY A 9 67.00 3.84 -44.09
C GLY A 9 66.84 2.63 -43.20
N ARG A 10 65.70 2.54 -42.52
CA ARG A 10 65.17 1.32 -42.01
C ARG A 10 65.39 1.02 -40.51
N GLN A 11 64.88 1.87 -39.64
CA GLN A 11 64.61 1.42 -38.24
C GLN A 11 63.28 1.90 -37.65
N ASP A 12 62.44 2.69 -38.35
CA ASP A 12 61.22 3.27 -37.75
C ASP A 12 59.96 2.45 -37.94
N ALA A 13 59.98 1.33 -38.65
CA ALA A 13 58.77 0.53 -38.89
C ALA A 13 58.46 -0.53 -37.77
N SER A 14 59.48 -0.88 -36.96
CA SER A 14 59.32 -1.94 -35.95
C SER A 14 58.70 -1.41 -34.63
N ASP A 15 58.94 -0.15 -34.30
CA ASP A 15 58.47 0.37 -33.01
C ASP A 15 57.00 0.84 -33.04
N ARG A 16 56.46 1.22 -34.21
CA ARG A 16 55.03 1.57 -34.30
C ARG A 16 54.08 0.38 -34.21
N GLY A 17 54.54 -0.82 -34.62
CA GLY A 17 53.76 -2.05 -34.51
C GLY A 17 53.58 -2.56 -33.11
N LEU A 18 54.58 -2.34 -32.25
CA LEU A 18 54.55 -2.81 -30.85
C LEU A 18 53.70 -1.90 -29.92
N MET A 19 53.61 -0.60 -30.20
CA MET A 19 52.75 0.30 -29.44
C MET A 19 51.25 0.11 -29.70
N VAL A 20 50.85 -0.21 -30.94
CA VAL A 20 49.44 -0.44 -31.28
C VAL A 20 48.91 -1.77 -30.73
N ALA A 21 49.79 -2.80 -30.66
CA ALA A 21 49.39 -4.10 -30.09
C ALA A 21 49.19 -4.07 -28.56
N ARG A 22 49.85 -3.15 -27.84
CA ARG A 22 49.78 -3.06 -26.37
C ARG A 22 48.54 -2.30 -25.86
N ALA A 23 47.98 -1.42 -26.69
CA ALA A 23 46.77 -0.66 -26.36
C ALA A 23 45.47 -1.48 -26.43
N ARG A 24 45.46 -2.57 -27.23
CA ARG A 24 44.25 -3.34 -27.50
C ARG A 24 43.94 -4.43 -26.46
N ARG A 25 44.83 -4.68 -25.50
CA ARG A 25 44.68 -5.77 -24.50
C ARG A 25 44.06 -5.33 -23.18
N LYS A 26 43.78 -4.06 -22.93
CA LYS A 26 43.29 -3.55 -21.63
C LYS A 26 41.78 -3.35 -21.51
N SER A 27 40.99 -3.51 -22.56
CA SER A 27 39.54 -3.17 -22.52
C SER A 27 38.61 -4.34 -22.31
N THR A 28 39.07 -5.58 -22.39
CA THR A 28 38.18 -6.77 -22.30
C THR A 28 37.91 -7.23 -20.87
N GLY A 29 38.66 -6.78 -19.86
CA GLY A 29 38.47 -7.18 -18.48
C GLY A 29 37.38 -6.37 -17.76
N MET A 30 37.22 -5.09 -18.09
CA MET A 30 36.32 -4.15 -17.37
C MET A 30 34.83 -4.40 -17.64
N HIS A 31 34.50 -4.89 -18.87
CA HIS A 31 33.10 -5.20 -19.21
C HIS A 31 32.56 -6.47 -18.55
N ARG A 32 33.38 -7.45 -18.19
CA ARG A 32 32.93 -8.67 -17.52
C ARG A 32 32.60 -8.42 -16.04
N HIS A 33 33.35 -7.59 -15.36
CA HIS A 33 33.07 -7.23 -13.96
C HIS A 33 31.86 -6.31 -13.86
N PHE A 34 31.75 -5.33 -14.76
CA PHE A 34 30.60 -4.43 -14.81
C PHE A 34 29.27 -5.15 -15.07
N ARG A 35 29.26 -6.13 -15.98
CA ARG A 35 28.05 -6.96 -16.23
C ARG A 35 27.68 -7.83 -15.06
N ARG A 36 28.65 -8.36 -14.30
CA ARG A 36 28.38 -9.17 -13.09
C ARG A 36 27.86 -8.32 -11.94
N THR A 37 28.44 -7.15 -11.70
CA THR A 37 27.96 -6.22 -10.67
C THR A 37 26.56 -5.68 -11.01
N LEU A 38 26.29 -5.36 -12.27
CA LEU A 38 24.96 -4.93 -12.71
C LEU A 38 23.93 -6.06 -12.53
N SER A 39 24.24 -7.30 -12.86
CA SER A 39 23.32 -8.44 -12.67
C SER A 39 23.02 -8.70 -11.21
N VAL A 40 23.99 -8.55 -10.30
CA VAL A 40 23.80 -8.70 -8.86
C VAL A 40 22.91 -7.57 -8.31
N LEU A 41 23.13 -6.34 -8.76
CA LEU A 41 22.29 -5.19 -8.36
C LEU A 41 20.84 -5.34 -8.85
N VAL A 42 20.64 -5.74 -10.10
CA VAL A 42 19.30 -6.00 -10.64
C VAL A 42 18.62 -7.14 -9.89
N GLY A 43 19.35 -8.22 -9.60
CA GLY A 43 18.83 -9.34 -8.79
C GLY A 43 18.44 -8.91 -7.38
N ALA A 44 19.24 -8.07 -6.72
CA ALA A 44 18.95 -7.56 -5.39
C ALA A 44 17.70 -6.64 -5.39
N VAL A 45 17.55 -5.77 -6.39
CA VAL A 45 16.37 -4.90 -6.56
C VAL A 45 15.11 -5.72 -6.82
N LEU A 46 15.18 -6.76 -7.64
CA LEU A 46 14.04 -7.65 -7.91
C LEU A 46 13.64 -8.46 -6.67
N LEU A 47 14.61 -8.94 -5.89
CA LEU A 47 14.34 -9.64 -4.62
C LEU A 47 13.73 -8.70 -3.59
N ALA A 48 14.25 -7.49 -3.44
CA ALA A 48 13.69 -6.49 -2.53
C ALA A 48 12.29 -6.06 -2.96
N GLY A 49 12.07 -5.79 -4.25
CA GLY A 49 10.76 -5.44 -4.80
C GLY A 49 9.75 -6.57 -4.68
N GLY A 50 10.16 -7.82 -4.94
CA GLY A 50 9.32 -9.01 -4.76
C GLY A 50 8.91 -9.23 -3.30
N SER A 51 9.83 -9.01 -2.35
CA SER A 51 9.54 -9.13 -0.92
C SER A 51 8.54 -8.07 -0.45
N VAL A 52 8.67 -6.82 -0.90
CA VAL A 52 7.73 -5.75 -0.57
C VAL A 52 6.35 -6.04 -1.16
N ALA A 53 6.27 -6.46 -2.42
CA ALA A 53 5.00 -6.81 -3.06
C ALA A 53 4.31 -7.99 -2.35
N LEU A 54 5.06 -8.99 -1.91
CA LEU A 54 4.54 -10.13 -1.15
C LEU A 54 3.98 -9.69 0.22
N LEU A 55 4.71 -8.84 0.95
CA LEU A 55 4.27 -8.32 2.25
C LEU A 55 3.01 -7.46 2.11
N LEU A 56 2.93 -6.61 1.10
CA LEU A 56 1.73 -5.82 0.80
C LEU A 56 0.56 -6.73 0.42
N GLY A 57 0.76 -7.75 -0.41
CA GLY A 57 -0.26 -8.73 -0.78
C GLY A 57 -0.83 -9.50 0.41
N ILE A 58 0.02 -9.95 1.33
CA ILE A 58 -0.42 -10.63 2.56
C ILE A 58 -1.24 -9.69 3.47
N SER A 59 -0.86 -8.41 3.56
CA SER A 59 -1.61 -7.41 4.33
C SER A 59 -3.00 -7.17 3.75
N TRP A 60 -3.13 -7.12 2.44
CA TRP A 60 -4.42 -6.96 1.74
C TRP A 60 -5.38 -8.13 2.03
N VAL A 61 -4.93 -9.37 1.85
CA VAL A 61 -5.75 -10.57 2.11
C VAL A 61 -6.20 -10.63 3.58
N ARG A 62 -5.34 -10.23 4.52
CA ARG A 62 -5.70 -10.20 5.95
C ARG A 62 -6.72 -9.12 6.28
N SER A 63 -6.66 -7.98 5.60
CA SER A 63 -7.61 -6.88 5.82
C SER A 63 -9.00 -7.16 5.21
N GLU A 64 -9.07 -7.95 4.14
CA GLU A 64 -10.32 -8.34 3.49
C GLU A 64 -11.26 -9.04 4.46
N ALA A 65 -10.74 -9.99 5.24
CA ALA A 65 -11.52 -10.70 6.24
C ALA A 65 -12.07 -9.77 7.36
N ALA A 66 -11.32 -8.73 7.75
CA ALA A 66 -11.78 -7.74 8.72
C ALA A 66 -12.87 -6.83 8.11
N VAL A 67 -12.70 -6.42 6.85
CA VAL A 67 -13.70 -5.64 6.11
C VAL A 67 -15.00 -6.43 5.98
N GLY A 68 -14.94 -7.73 5.65
CA GLY A 68 -16.10 -8.59 5.54
C GLY A 68 -16.95 -8.66 6.83
N VAL A 69 -16.31 -8.60 8.00
CA VAL A 69 -17.04 -8.56 9.29
C VAL A 69 -17.82 -7.26 9.45
N VAL A 70 -17.23 -6.11 9.07
CA VAL A 70 -17.93 -4.83 9.14
C VAL A 70 -19.06 -4.75 8.11
N GLN A 71 -18.84 -5.25 6.90
CA GLN A 71 -19.88 -5.33 5.87
C GLN A 71 -21.06 -6.19 6.35
N ALA A 72 -20.77 -7.35 6.96
CA ALA A 72 -21.81 -8.20 7.55
C ALA A 72 -22.59 -7.51 8.68
N GLN A 73 -21.91 -6.69 9.52
CA GLN A 73 -22.58 -5.90 10.54
C GLN A 73 -23.52 -4.85 9.92
N VAL A 74 -23.05 -4.09 8.95
CA VAL A 74 -23.85 -3.06 8.29
C VAL A 74 -25.06 -3.70 7.60
N GLU A 75 -24.88 -4.83 6.93
CA GLU A 75 -25.96 -5.56 6.28
C GLU A 75 -27.01 -6.05 7.32
N ALA A 76 -26.56 -6.62 8.43
CA ALA A 76 -27.46 -7.02 9.50
C ALA A 76 -28.23 -5.82 10.09
N LEU A 77 -27.60 -4.65 10.25
CA LEU A 77 -28.26 -3.43 10.69
C LEU A 77 -29.31 -2.93 9.70
N ARG A 78 -29.01 -2.97 8.40
CA ARG A 78 -29.93 -2.59 7.32
C ARG A 78 -31.16 -3.48 7.30
N ASN A 79 -30.96 -4.76 7.54
CA ASN A 79 -32.06 -5.77 7.59
C ASN A 79 -32.83 -5.75 8.91
N GLY A 80 -32.42 -4.92 9.90
CA GLY A 80 -33.02 -4.90 11.22
C GLY A 80 -32.65 -6.10 12.11
N GLU A 81 -31.63 -6.88 11.72
CA GLU A 81 -31.15 -8.07 12.43
C GLU A 81 -30.16 -7.68 13.53
N ILE A 82 -30.66 -6.94 14.53
CA ILE A 82 -29.85 -6.28 15.56
C ILE A 82 -29.03 -7.30 16.36
N GLU A 83 -29.59 -8.45 16.68
CA GLU A 83 -28.92 -9.53 17.42
C GLU A 83 -27.74 -10.09 16.62
N GLN A 84 -27.87 -10.23 15.31
CA GLN A 84 -26.79 -10.68 14.42
C GLN A 84 -25.68 -9.62 14.34
N ALA A 85 -26.04 -8.35 14.16
CA ALA A 85 -25.09 -7.25 14.18
C ALA A 85 -24.33 -7.18 15.51
N TYR A 86 -25.00 -7.36 16.64
CA TYR A 86 -24.40 -7.39 17.97
C TYR A 86 -23.48 -8.59 18.17
N ALA A 87 -23.81 -9.76 17.63
CA ALA A 87 -22.99 -10.97 17.73
C ALA A 87 -21.63 -10.84 17.02
N LEU A 88 -21.45 -9.87 16.16
CA LEU A 88 -20.17 -9.59 15.47
C LEU A 88 -19.18 -8.80 16.34
N PHE A 89 -19.62 -8.25 17.48
CA PHE A 89 -18.72 -7.58 18.40
C PHE A 89 -17.86 -8.55 19.21
N SER A 90 -16.77 -8.03 19.75
CA SER A 90 -15.85 -8.76 20.62
C SER A 90 -16.50 -9.16 21.94
N SER A 91 -15.95 -10.18 22.59
CA SER A 91 -16.38 -10.57 23.92
C SER A 91 -16.19 -9.46 24.96
N GLU A 92 -15.14 -8.64 24.79
CA GLU A 92 -14.87 -7.49 25.65
C GLU A 92 -15.93 -6.39 25.47
N TYR A 93 -16.26 -6.05 24.23
CA TYR A 93 -17.36 -5.12 23.95
C TYR A 93 -18.67 -5.60 24.54
N GLN A 94 -19.03 -6.87 24.33
CA GLN A 94 -20.28 -7.46 24.82
C GLN A 94 -20.33 -7.54 26.34
N ALA A 95 -19.20 -7.67 27.04
CA ALA A 95 -19.12 -7.61 28.49
C ALA A 95 -19.41 -6.19 29.04
N GLY A 96 -18.99 -5.15 28.30
CA GLY A 96 -19.23 -3.75 28.69
C GLY A 96 -20.55 -3.17 28.21
N VAL A 97 -21.08 -3.64 27.08
CA VAL A 97 -22.30 -3.11 26.44
C VAL A 97 -23.26 -4.25 26.19
N SER A 98 -24.34 -4.31 26.99
CA SER A 98 -25.39 -5.34 26.81
C SER A 98 -26.21 -5.08 25.52
N LEU A 99 -26.85 -6.13 25.00
CA LEU A 99 -27.74 -6.01 23.83
C LEU A 99 -28.82 -4.92 24.00
N PRO A 100 -29.52 -4.77 25.11
CA PRO A 100 -30.48 -3.68 25.30
C PRO A 100 -29.82 -2.28 25.29
N MET A 101 -28.55 -2.15 25.75
CA MET A 101 -27.80 -0.89 25.66
C MET A 101 -27.45 -0.58 24.21
N PHE A 102 -26.99 -1.59 23.46
CA PHE A 102 -26.70 -1.46 22.03
C PHE A 102 -27.94 -1.06 21.24
N GLN A 103 -29.09 -1.69 21.47
CA GLN A 103 -30.38 -1.33 20.88
C GLN A 103 -30.79 0.13 21.17
N ARG A 104 -30.59 0.59 22.43
CA ARG A 104 -30.84 2.00 22.78
C ARG A 104 -29.92 2.97 22.07
N TRP A 105 -28.66 2.60 21.94
CA TRP A 105 -27.68 3.39 21.21
C TRP A 105 -28.05 3.49 19.74
N LEU A 106 -28.41 2.39 19.06
CA LEU A 106 -28.86 2.39 17.67
C LEU A 106 -30.07 3.28 17.43
N ARG A 107 -31.02 3.31 18.37
CA ARG A 107 -32.18 4.21 18.25
C ARG A 107 -31.80 5.69 18.29
N ARG A 108 -30.67 6.05 18.87
CA ARG A 108 -30.13 7.42 18.86
C ARG A 108 -29.32 7.68 17.59
N GLU A 109 -28.55 6.71 17.18
CA GLU A 109 -27.69 6.76 16.00
C GLU A 109 -28.40 6.20 14.76
N ARG A 110 -29.47 6.86 14.36
CA ARG A 110 -30.28 6.44 13.20
C ARG A 110 -29.48 6.32 11.90
N ARG A 111 -28.36 7.05 11.79
CA ARG A 111 -27.44 7.01 10.66
C ARG A 111 -26.97 5.59 10.32
N LEU A 112 -26.80 4.73 11.32
CA LEU A 112 -26.34 3.34 11.11
C LEU A 112 -27.41 2.42 10.49
N SER A 113 -28.69 2.74 10.65
CA SER A 113 -29.79 1.97 10.06
C SER A 113 -30.15 2.40 8.64
N HIS A 114 -29.61 3.54 8.19
CA HIS A 114 -29.84 4.11 6.85
C HIS A 114 -28.57 4.15 6.00
N VAL A 115 -27.56 3.33 6.33
CA VAL A 115 -26.35 3.23 5.55
C VAL A 115 -26.65 2.58 4.21
N GLU A 116 -26.47 3.31 3.10
CA GLU A 116 -26.63 2.78 1.76
C GLU A 116 -25.33 2.12 1.27
N HIS A 117 -24.22 2.80 1.50
CA HIS A 117 -22.90 2.28 1.13
C HIS A 117 -21.85 2.58 2.19
N ILE A 118 -20.81 1.76 2.20
CA ILE A 118 -19.64 1.92 3.04
C ILE A 118 -18.39 1.85 2.19
N GLU A 119 -17.49 2.80 2.35
CA GLU A 119 -16.19 2.83 1.70
C GLU A 119 -15.07 2.86 2.72
N PHE A 120 -14.09 1.97 2.57
CA PHE A 120 -12.87 1.97 3.38
C PHE A 120 -11.71 2.47 2.55
N TRP A 121 -11.23 3.67 2.84
CA TRP A 121 -10.06 4.27 2.22
C TRP A 121 -8.78 4.09 3.04
N GLY A 122 -8.88 3.53 4.26
CA GLY A 122 -7.72 3.19 5.08
C GLY A 122 -7.90 1.89 5.84
N ARG A 123 -6.84 1.05 5.81
CA ARG A 123 -6.82 -0.26 6.47
C ARG A 123 -5.43 -0.50 7.03
N SER A 124 -5.36 -0.95 8.28
CA SER A 124 -4.10 -1.33 8.91
C SER A 124 -4.30 -2.55 9.81
N VAL A 125 -3.43 -3.54 9.67
CA VAL A 125 -3.52 -4.80 10.42
C VAL A 125 -2.19 -5.09 11.10
N TRP A 126 -2.20 -5.22 12.43
CA TRP A 126 -1.03 -5.57 13.25
C TRP A 126 -1.35 -6.76 14.15
N GLY A 127 -0.75 -7.90 13.85
CA GLY A 127 -0.94 -9.11 14.64
C GLY A 127 -2.41 -9.52 14.75
N ARG A 128 -3.01 -9.29 15.90
CA ARG A 128 -4.41 -9.63 16.19
C ARG A 128 -5.36 -8.45 16.14
N THR A 129 -4.92 -7.28 15.73
CA THR A 129 -5.68 -6.04 15.68
C THR A 129 -5.79 -5.53 14.26
N ALA A 130 -6.97 -5.06 13.86
CA ALA A 130 -7.19 -4.34 12.61
C ALA A 130 -7.88 -3.01 12.88
N LEU A 131 -7.41 -1.96 12.21
CA LEU A 131 -8.03 -0.65 12.22
C LEU A 131 -8.50 -0.34 10.80
N LEU A 132 -9.80 -0.06 10.65
CA LEU A 132 -10.43 0.33 9.41
C LEU A 132 -10.99 1.73 9.57
N TRP A 133 -10.79 2.57 8.59
CA TRP A 133 -11.40 3.89 8.54
C TRP A 133 -11.90 4.20 7.14
N GLY A 134 -13.04 4.86 7.11
CA GLY A 134 -13.76 5.11 5.88
C GLY A 134 -14.92 6.07 6.08
N SER A 135 -15.91 5.97 5.23
CA SER A 135 -17.14 6.74 5.31
C SER A 135 -18.37 5.86 5.10
N PHE A 136 -19.45 6.25 5.73
CA PHE A 136 -20.80 5.79 5.42
C PHE A 136 -21.52 6.86 4.60
N GLY A 137 -22.21 6.45 3.56
CA GLY A 137 -23.15 7.26 2.84
C GLY A 137 -24.60 6.86 3.15
N ASP A 138 -25.49 7.84 3.33
CA ASP A 138 -26.92 7.60 3.47
C ASP A 138 -27.68 7.88 2.15
N GLU A 139 -28.97 7.54 2.13
CA GLU A 139 -29.86 7.77 0.96
C GLU A 139 -30.02 9.26 0.60
N LEU A 140 -29.70 10.15 1.51
CA LEU A 140 -29.81 11.60 1.31
C LEU A 140 -28.51 12.21 0.76
N GLY A 141 -27.47 11.39 0.58
CA GLY A 141 -26.17 11.84 0.09
C GLY A 141 -25.24 12.38 1.18
N HIS A 142 -25.60 12.31 2.45
CA HIS A 142 -24.69 12.69 3.53
C HIS A 142 -23.60 11.64 3.69
N SER A 143 -22.39 12.08 4.04
CA SER A 143 -21.26 11.22 4.28
C SER A 143 -20.71 11.41 5.69
N TYR A 144 -20.51 10.33 6.40
CA TYR A 144 -20.05 10.31 7.80
C TYR A 144 -18.76 9.52 7.94
N SER A 145 -17.75 10.09 8.55
CA SER A 145 -16.52 9.37 8.85
C SER A 145 -16.78 8.24 9.85
N VAL A 146 -16.21 7.08 9.57
CA VAL A 146 -16.31 5.92 10.44
C VAL A 146 -14.94 5.32 10.73
N ARG A 147 -14.74 4.86 11.94
CA ARG A 147 -13.55 4.14 12.37
C ARG A 147 -13.95 2.88 13.12
N TYR A 148 -13.45 1.75 12.68
CA TYR A 148 -13.59 0.46 13.33
C TYR A 148 -12.26 -0.03 13.88
N LEU A 149 -12.27 -0.49 15.12
CA LEU A 149 -11.22 -1.31 15.68
C LEU A 149 -11.74 -2.75 15.74
N LEU A 150 -10.98 -3.68 15.19
CA LEU A 150 -11.30 -5.10 15.24
C LEU A 150 -10.17 -5.86 15.92
N ILE A 151 -10.53 -6.90 16.64
CA ILE A 151 -9.59 -7.82 17.27
C ILE A 151 -9.86 -9.25 16.78
N ARG A 152 -8.83 -10.09 16.82
CA ARG A 152 -8.94 -11.49 16.41
C ARG A 152 -9.17 -12.35 17.64
N GLU A 153 -10.37 -12.91 17.77
CA GLU A 153 -10.76 -13.84 18.82
C GLU A 153 -10.99 -15.24 18.24
N LYS A 154 -10.35 -16.26 18.82
CA LYS A 154 -10.53 -17.68 18.40
C LYS A 154 -10.41 -17.89 16.88
N GLY A 155 -9.52 -17.12 16.24
CA GLY A 155 -9.29 -17.22 14.80
C GLY A 155 -10.18 -16.33 13.90
N SER A 156 -11.24 -15.74 14.44
CA SER A 156 -12.19 -14.87 13.72
C SER A 156 -12.02 -13.40 14.11
N TRP A 157 -12.26 -12.48 13.16
CA TRP A 157 -12.30 -11.06 13.46
C TRP A 157 -13.60 -10.70 14.18
N ARG A 158 -13.50 -9.81 15.17
CA ARG A 158 -14.61 -9.27 15.94
C ARG A 158 -14.45 -7.76 16.09
N ILE A 159 -15.55 -7.03 16.08
CA ILE A 159 -15.56 -5.58 16.23
C ILE A 159 -15.39 -5.25 17.71
N ASP A 160 -14.33 -4.53 18.03
CA ASP A 160 -14.04 -4.15 19.41
C ASP A 160 -14.55 -2.73 19.73
N SER A 161 -14.46 -1.84 18.76
CA SER A 161 -15.08 -0.53 18.86
C SER A 161 -15.51 0.02 17.51
N LEU A 162 -16.55 0.84 17.54
CA LEU A 162 -17.07 1.60 16.42
C LEU A 162 -17.18 3.06 16.86
N ASN A 163 -16.53 3.96 16.11
CA ASN A 163 -16.63 5.40 16.30
C ASN A 163 -17.16 6.03 15.01
N LEU A 164 -18.26 6.79 15.16
CA LEU A 164 -18.81 7.64 14.11
C LEU A 164 -18.40 9.07 14.42
N ALA A 165 -17.68 9.70 13.51
CA ALA A 165 -17.42 11.12 13.59
C ALA A 165 -18.62 11.94 13.08
N GLU A 166 -18.57 13.24 13.28
CA GLU A 166 -19.52 14.16 12.70
C GLU A 166 -19.50 14.08 11.17
N GLU A 167 -20.57 14.56 10.54
CA GLU A 167 -20.73 14.66 9.10
C GLU A 167 -19.49 15.28 8.46
N ILE A 168 -18.99 14.65 7.41
CA ILE A 168 -17.93 15.23 6.61
C ILE A 168 -18.59 16.34 5.77
N PRO A 169 -18.31 17.62 6.01
CA PRO A 169 -18.86 18.65 5.15
C PRO A 169 -18.43 18.36 3.71
N GLU A 170 -19.41 18.27 2.80
CA GLU A 170 -19.10 18.19 1.38
C GLU A 170 -18.12 19.32 1.06
N ARG A 171 -16.92 18.98 0.61
CA ARG A 171 -16.06 19.94 -0.05
C ARG A 171 -16.75 20.30 -1.35
N THR A 172 -17.66 21.26 -1.27
CA THR A 172 -18.12 21.96 -2.47
C THR A 172 -16.84 22.39 -3.19
N PRO A 173 -16.56 21.90 -4.42
CA PRO A 173 -15.43 22.39 -5.15
C PRO A 173 -15.68 23.89 -5.31
N GLU A 174 -14.93 24.70 -4.57
CA GLU A 174 -14.93 26.14 -4.76
C GLU A 174 -14.61 26.37 -6.24
N LYS A 175 -15.66 26.61 -7.01
CA LYS A 175 -15.55 27.10 -8.39
C LYS A 175 -14.63 28.29 -8.30
N GLY A 176 -13.39 28.10 -8.72
CA GLY A 176 -12.33 29.07 -8.65
C GLY A 176 -12.83 30.46 -9.02
N ARG A 177 -12.92 31.29 -8.02
CA ARG A 177 -13.03 32.73 -8.21
C ARG A 177 -11.65 33.17 -8.69
N LEU A 178 -11.46 33.11 -10.01
CA LEU A 178 -10.34 33.76 -10.64
C LEU A 178 -10.48 35.24 -10.35
N LEU A 179 -9.81 35.73 -9.32
CA LEU A 179 -9.53 37.13 -9.13
C LEU A 179 -8.51 37.52 -10.20
N TYR A 180 -8.99 38.04 -11.32
CA TYR A 180 -8.17 38.85 -12.19
C TYR A 180 -7.89 40.19 -11.47
N ILE A 181 -6.63 40.41 -11.14
CA ILE A 181 -6.04 41.69 -10.83
C ILE A 181 -5.23 42.14 -12.05
#